data_55042501eedd6c3c7c25564b334d5b40
#
_entry.id   55042501eedd6c3c7c25564b334d5b40
#
_cell.length_a   1.000
_cell.length_b   1.000
_cell.length_c   1.000
_cell.angle_alpha   90.00
_cell.angle_beta   90.00
_cell.angle_gamma   90.00
#
_symmetry.space_group_name_H-M   'P 1'
#
loop_
_entity.id
_entity.type
_entity.pdbx_description
1 polymer ?
#
loop_
_entity_poly.entity_id
_entity_poly.type
_entity_poly.pdbx_seq_one_letter_code
_entity_poly.pdbx_strand_id
1 'polypeptide(L)'
;MTGEPEMKSAPTLLGASLLDPALLDPATFQRLIGLTRAAERLWRDVSLTPATLTSGNKAHSVRVALLSMKIAEAMGLGAERARRTLWAAFLHDIGNLAVPELIMLKPSRLTSAERAAIEVHPIVGSELLNAFPATKDVARIVLSHHERHDGKGYPRGLAGRIIPVEARILAVADALDAMTSKRPYRDPIQVPAALDEIARESGRQFDPRVVAAVIERLKIK
;
A
#
# COMPACT_ATOMS: atom_id res chain seq x y z
N MET A 1 12.46 33.62 -9.80
CA MET A 1 11.02 33.48 -9.49
C MET A 1 10.73 31.98 -9.53
N THR A 2 10.81 31.34 -8.39
CA THR A 2 10.61 29.89 -8.22
C THR A 2 9.16 29.70 -7.80
N GLY A 3 8.32 29.30 -8.76
CA GLY A 3 6.93 28.93 -8.49
C GLY A 3 6.89 27.61 -7.71
N GLU A 4 6.48 27.66 -6.47
CA GLU A 4 6.05 26.47 -5.73
C GLU A 4 4.83 25.86 -6.44
N PRO A 5 4.75 24.52 -6.58
CA PRO A 5 3.56 23.90 -7.13
C PRO A 5 2.40 24.09 -6.16
N GLU A 6 1.35 24.76 -6.60
CA GLU A 6 0.08 24.85 -5.87
C GLU A 6 -0.38 23.46 -5.45
N MET A 7 -0.39 23.23 -4.14
CA MET A 7 -1.07 22.08 -3.54
C MET A 7 -2.55 22.15 -3.92
N LYS A 8 -3.03 21.21 -4.75
CA LYS A 8 -4.47 21.04 -4.95
C LYS A 8 -5.09 20.84 -3.57
N SER A 9 -5.90 21.81 -3.15
CA SER A 9 -6.60 21.81 -1.89
C SER A 9 -7.42 20.52 -1.78
N ALA A 10 -7.10 19.69 -0.79
CA ALA A 10 -7.97 18.60 -0.39
C ALA A 10 -9.35 19.18 -0.04
N PRO A 11 -10.45 18.50 -0.38
CA PRO A 11 -11.78 19.00 -0.08
C PRO A 11 -11.89 19.19 1.44
N THR A 12 -12.24 20.40 1.85
CA THR A 12 -12.45 20.83 3.24
C THR A 12 -13.71 20.17 3.79
N LEU A 13 -13.69 18.86 4.00
CA LEU A 13 -14.77 18.10 4.62
C LEU A 13 -14.42 17.57 6.01
N LEU A 14 -13.27 17.98 6.58
CA LEU A 14 -12.79 17.47 7.86
C LEU A 14 -12.27 18.61 8.74
N GLY A 15 -13.21 19.40 9.21
CA GLY A 15 -12.99 20.38 10.29
C GLY A 15 -13.09 19.76 11.69
N ALA A 16 -12.44 18.63 11.91
CA ALA A 16 -12.02 18.08 13.21
C ALA A 16 -11.03 16.99 12.92
N SER A 17 -9.93 16.93 13.64
CA SER A 17 -8.96 15.85 13.55
C SER A 17 -9.70 14.51 13.70
N LEU A 18 -9.87 13.75 12.63
CA LEU A 18 -10.44 12.38 12.65
C LEU A 18 -9.64 11.43 13.56
N LEU A 19 -8.58 11.94 14.17
CA LEU A 19 -7.63 11.22 14.99
C LEU A 19 -7.51 11.81 16.40
N ASP A 20 -8.58 12.44 16.89
CA ASP A 20 -8.69 12.57 18.33
C ASP A 20 -8.76 11.15 18.90
N PRO A 21 -7.75 10.70 19.69
CA PRO A 21 -7.79 9.39 20.35
C PRO A 21 -9.08 9.17 21.17
N ALA A 22 -9.76 10.25 21.55
CA ALA A 22 -11.04 10.22 22.23
C ALA A 22 -12.22 9.88 21.29
N LEU A 23 -12.06 9.98 19.96
CA LEU A 23 -13.07 9.64 18.96
C LEU A 23 -12.89 8.24 18.36
N LEU A 24 -11.76 7.59 18.58
CA LEU A 24 -11.59 6.17 18.24
C LEU A 24 -12.31 5.34 19.29
N ASP A 25 -13.38 4.66 18.86
CA ASP A 25 -14.03 3.70 19.76
C ASP A 25 -13.01 2.65 20.25
N PRO A 26 -13.15 2.17 21.51
CA PRO A 26 -12.19 1.24 22.12
C PRO A 26 -11.98 -0.04 21.30
N ALA A 27 -12.96 -0.49 20.51
CA ALA A 27 -12.86 -1.69 19.70
C ALA A 27 -11.95 -1.43 18.46
N THR A 28 -12.07 -0.27 17.83
CA THR A 28 -11.18 0.17 16.73
C THR A 28 -9.75 0.34 17.23
N PHE A 29 -9.55 0.95 18.40
CA PHE A 29 -8.24 1.07 19.04
C PHE A 29 -7.63 -0.31 19.37
N GLN A 30 -8.41 -1.24 19.92
CA GLN A 30 -7.95 -2.61 20.19
C GLN A 30 -7.64 -3.39 18.91
N ARG A 31 -8.40 -3.18 17.83
CA ARG A 31 -8.09 -3.76 16.51
C ARG A 31 -6.75 -3.24 15.97
N LEU A 32 -6.47 -1.95 16.09
CA LEU A 32 -5.18 -1.34 15.72
C LEU A 32 -4.02 -1.92 16.52
N ILE A 33 -4.16 -2.02 17.84
CA ILE A 33 -3.16 -2.67 18.71
C ILE A 33 -3.01 -4.17 18.36
N GLY A 34 -4.11 -4.85 18.06
CA GLY A 34 -4.10 -6.24 17.62
C GLY A 34 -3.34 -6.44 16.32
N LEU A 35 -3.51 -5.53 15.35
CA LEU A 35 -2.79 -5.56 14.06
C LEU A 35 -1.30 -5.30 14.23
N THR A 36 -0.89 -4.34 15.07
CA THR A 36 0.54 -4.08 15.35
C THR A 36 1.18 -5.26 16.08
N ARG A 37 0.52 -5.85 17.07
CA ARG A 37 1.00 -7.07 17.76
C ARG A 37 1.01 -8.31 16.88
N ALA A 38 0.07 -8.44 15.93
CA ALA A 38 0.06 -9.51 14.95
C ALA A 38 1.21 -9.36 13.97
N ALA A 39 1.49 -8.13 13.53
CA ALA A 39 2.60 -7.80 12.66
C ALA A 39 3.96 -8.06 13.35
N GLU A 40 4.13 -7.73 14.64
CA GLU A 40 5.33 -8.08 15.42
C GLU A 40 5.51 -9.60 15.61
N ARG A 41 4.42 -10.36 15.74
CA ARG A 41 4.47 -11.84 15.78
C ARG A 41 4.86 -12.42 14.43
N LEU A 42 4.28 -11.93 13.33
CA LEU A 42 4.64 -12.32 11.97
C LEU A 42 6.12 -12.04 11.67
N TRP A 43 6.68 -10.98 12.22
CA TRP A 43 8.10 -10.68 12.12
C TRP A 43 8.99 -11.70 12.80
N ARG A 44 8.59 -12.23 13.94
CA ARG A 44 9.32 -13.27 14.67
C ARG A 44 9.22 -14.66 14.03
N ASP A 45 8.12 -14.93 13.30
CA ASP A 45 7.81 -16.22 12.68
C ASP A 45 7.88 -16.17 11.14
N VAL A 46 8.97 -15.62 10.57
CA VAL A 46 9.23 -15.56 9.11
C VAL A 46 9.25 -16.94 8.43
N SER A 47 9.01 -18.00 9.19
CA SER A 47 8.82 -19.37 8.70
C SER A 47 7.41 -19.68 8.20
N LEU A 48 6.48 -18.70 8.21
CA LEU A 48 5.11 -18.92 7.75
C LEU A 48 5.06 -19.17 6.25
N THR A 49 4.77 -20.41 5.89
CA THR A 49 4.55 -20.78 4.49
C THR A 49 3.27 -20.14 3.95
N PRO A 50 3.18 -19.82 2.65
CA PRO A 50 2.00 -19.24 2.03
C PRO A 50 0.71 -20.03 2.25
N ALA A 51 0.80 -21.33 2.58
CA ALA A 51 -0.33 -22.22 2.80
C ALA A 51 -1.14 -21.93 4.08
N THR A 52 -0.58 -21.20 5.07
CA THR A 52 -1.26 -20.91 6.35
C THR A 52 -2.07 -19.60 6.32
N LEU A 53 -2.06 -18.86 5.21
CA LEU A 53 -2.61 -17.52 5.09
C LEU A 53 -3.90 -17.50 4.25
N THR A 54 -4.78 -18.47 4.47
CA THR A 54 -6.04 -18.59 3.74
C THR A 54 -7.16 -17.82 4.43
N SER A 55 -7.41 -16.60 4.07
CA SER A 55 -8.72 -15.95 3.81
C SER A 55 -8.67 -14.42 3.91
N GLY A 56 -9.21 -13.75 2.90
CA GLY A 56 -9.56 -12.33 2.91
C GLY A 56 -8.38 -11.34 2.81
N ASN A 57 -8.66 -10.10 3.16
CA ASN A 57 -7.72 -8.98 3.10
C ASN A 57 -6.41 -9.19 3.89
N LYS A 58 -6.43 -10.00 4.95
CA LYS A 58 -5.23 -10.33 5.74
C LYS A 58 -4.20 -11.11 4.93
N ALA A 59 -4.65 -12.07 4.12
CA ALA A 59 -3.75 -12.85 3.27
C ALA A 59 -3.09 -11.98 2.18
N HIS A 60 -3.84 -11.03 1.61
CA HIS A 60 -3.35 -10.03 0.67
C HIS A 60 -2.21 -9.21 1.28
N SER A 61 -2.47 -8.53 2.41
CA SER A 61 -1.46 -7.67 3.07
C SER A 61 -0.17 -8.42 3.39
N VAL A 62 -0.26 -9.70 3.81
CA VAL A 62 0.93 -10.51 4.07
C VAL A 62 1.68 -10.87 2.79
N ARG A 63 0.98 -11.28 1.72
CA ARG A 63 1.65 -11.58 0.44
C ARG A 63 2.34 -10.36 -0.14
N VAL A 64 1.66 -9.20 -0.14
CA VAL A 64 2.22 -7.91 -0.57
C VAL A 64 3.43 -7.52 0.27
N ALA A 65 3.37 -7.71 1.60
CA ALA A 65 4.47 -7.41 2.50
C ALA A 65 5.72 -8.27 2.22
N LEU A 66 5.54 -9.58 2.09
CA LEU A 66 6.64 -10.50 1.80
C LEU A 66 7.24 -10.24 0.41
N LEU A 67 6.41 -9.99 -0.59
CA LEU A 67 6.88 -9.67 -1.94
C LEU A 67 7.63 -8.33 -1.96
N SER A 68 7.10 -7.30 -1.30
CA SER A 68 7.75 -5.99 -1.20
C SER A 68 9.12 -6.08 -0.52
N MET A 69 9.24 -6.86 0.56
CA MET A 69 10.52 -7.09 1.22
C MET A 69 11.53 -7.74 0.29
N LYS A 70 11.13 -8.81 -0.42
CA LYS A 70 12.00 -9.52 -1.38
C LYS A 70 12.45 -8.61 -2.53
N ILE A 71 11.59 -7.73 -3.02
CA ILE A 71 11.96 -6.74 -4.05
C ILE A 71 12.96 -5.74 -3.47
N ALA A 72 12.74 -5.24 -2.26
CA ALA A 72 13.64 -4.30 -1.59
C ALA A 72 15.05 -4.91 -1.37
N GLU A 73 15.12 -6.17 -0.97
CA GLU A 73 16.37 -6.93 -0.84
C GLU A 73 17.07 -7.10 -2.19
N ALA A 74 16.34 -7.50 -3.24
CA ALA A 74 16.86 -7.64 -4.59
C ALA A 74 17.40 -6.31 -5.16
N MET A 75 16.82 -5.19 -4.77
CA MET A 75 17.31 -3.85 -5.11
C MET A 75 18.47 -3.36 -4.23
N GLY A 76 18.94 -4.15 -3.26
CA GLY A 76 20.05 -3.79 -2.38
C GLY A 76 19.75 -2.67 -1.38
N LEU A 77 18.50 -2.51 -0.95
CA LEU A 77 18.14 -1.43 -0.02
C LEU A 77 18.68 -1.61 1.41
N GLY A 78 19.21 -2.77 1.74
CA GLY A 78 19.67 -3.12 3.08
C GLY A 78 18.51 -3.54 4.01
N ALA A 79 18.87 -4.29 5.06
CA ALA A 79 17.88 -4.97 5.91
C ALA A 79 16.87 -4.02 6.59
N GLU A 80 17.32 -2.87 7.07
CA GLU A 80 16.44 -1.90 7.75
C GLU A 80 15.37 -1.33 6.82
N ARG A 81 15.74 -0.97 5.59
CA ARG A 81 14.80 -0.44 4.61
C ARG A 81 13.88 -1.54 4.05
N ALA A 82 14.40 -2.76 3.86
CA ALA A 82 13.58 -3.90 3.47
C ALA A 82 12.53 -4.22 4.53
N ARG A 83 12.90 -4.19 5.82
CA ARG A 83 11.98 -4.34 6.95
C ARG A 83 10.94 -3.23 6.99
N ARG A 84 11.33 -1.97 6.78
CA ARG A 84 10.41 -0.83 6.71
C ARG A 84 9.42 -0.98 5.55
N THR A 85 9.89 -1.46 4.40
CA THR A 85 9.05 -1.75 3.23
C THR A 85 8.03 -2.83 3.55
N LEU A 86 8.43 -3.91 4.23
CA LEU A 86 7.52 -4.96 4.69
C LEU A 86 6.41 -4.40 5.58
N TRP A 87 6.77 -3.58 6.58
CA TRP A 87 5.78 -3.00 7.49
C TRP A 87 4.81 -2.06 6.78
N ALA A 88 5.31 -1.22 5.88
CA ALA A 88 4.48 -0.34 5.10
C ALA A 88 3.50 -1.13 4.23
N ALA A 89 3.98 -2.19 3.59
CA ALA A 89 3.15 -3.06 2.77
C ALA A 89 2.12 -3.85 3.58
N PHE A 90 2.44 -4.26 4.81
CA PHE A 90 1.48 -4.92 5.69
C PHE A 90 0.35 -3.98 6.15
N LEU A 91 0.67 -2.70 6.34
CA LEU A 91 -0.23 -1.68 6.91
C LEU A 91 -0.81 -0.73 5.86
N HIS A 92 -0.52 -0.91 4.56
CA HIS A 92 -0.84 0.07 3.52
C HIS A 92 -2.33 0.42 3.46
N ASP A 93 -3.18 -0.54 3.70
CA ASP A 93 -4.64 -0.44 3.63
C ASP A 93 -5.31 -0.10 4.97
N ILE A 94 -4.54 0.21 6.03
CA ILE A 94 -5.10 0.47 7.36
C ILE A 94 -6.11 1.62 7.36
N GLY A 95 -5.95 2.59 6.47
CA GLY A 95 -6.84 3.72 6.32
C GLY A 95 -8.22 3.37 5.74
N ASN A 96 -8.40 2.17 5.19
CA ASN A 96 -9.71 1.67 4.75
C ASN A 96 -10.72 1.55 5.89
N LEU A 97 -10.27 1.61 7.15
CA LEU A 97 -11.15 1.70 8.33
C LEU A 97 -12.07 2.93 8.30
N ALA A 98 -11.69 4.00 7.60
CA ALA A 98 -12.50 5.21 7.43
C ALA A 98 -13.42 5.16 6.20
N VAL A 99 -13.32 4.15 5.35
CA VAL A 99 -14.14 4.00 4.15
C VAL A 99 -15.41 3.23 4.52
N PRO A 100 -16.62 3.75 4.19
CA PRO A 100 -17.87 3.04 4.46
C PRO A 100 -17.87 1.65 3.82
N GLU A 101 -18.26 0.63 4.59
CA GLU A 101 -18.27 -0.76 4.15
C GLU A 101 -19.12 -0.97 2.89
N LEU A 102 -20.23 -0.26 2.76
CA LEU A 102 -21.09 -0.30 1.57
C LEU A 102 -20.38 0.12 0.29
N ILE A 103 -19.38 1.01 0.37
CA ILE A 103 -18.56 1.42 -0.77
C ILE A 103 -17.51 0.34 -1.06
N MET A 104 -16.86 -0.20 -0.01
CA MET A 104 -15.85 -1.24 -0.14
C MET A 104 -16.39 -2.55 -0.72
N LEU A 105 -17.63 -2.92 -0.38
CA LEU A 105 -18.28 -4.15 -0.82
C LEU A 105 -19.17 -3.96 -2.05
N LYS A 106 -19.22 -2.77 -2.64
CA LYS A 106 -20.10 -2.48 -3.78
C LYS A 106 -19.79 -3.38 -4.99
N PRO A 107 -20.75 -4.16 -5.50
CA PRO A 107 -20.53 -5.08 -6.61
C PRO A 107 -20.52 -4.43 -8.00
N SER A 108 -20.77 -3.13 -8.08
CA SER A 108 -20.81 -2.37 -9.34
C SER A 108 -19.69 -1.34 -9.43
N ARG A 109 -19.57 -0.69 -10.56
CA ARG A 109 -18.59 0.39 -10.73
C ARG A 109 -18.84 1.51 -9.71
N LEU A 110 -17.76 2.01 -9.13
CA LEU A 110 -17.79 3.16 -8.22
C LEU A 110 -18.11 4.44 -8.99
N THR A 111 -18.94 5.28 -8.42
CA THR A 111 -19.10 6.67 -8.85
C THR A 111 -17.84 7.48 -8.55
N SER A 112 -17.70 8.67 -9.12
CA SER A 112 -16.57 9.56 -8.81
C SER A 112 -16.50 9.94 -7.33
N ALA A 113 -17.64 10.14 -6.67
CA ALA A 113 -17.71 10.46 -5.24
C ALA A 113 -17.27 9.26 -4.37
N GLU A 114 -17.71 8.03 -4.71
CA GLU A 114 -17.31 6.83 -4.00
C GLU A 114 -15.81 6.53 -4.21
N ARG A 115 -15.30 6.77 -5.40
CA ARG A 115 -13.87 6.66 -5.68
C ARG A 115 -13.08 7.65 -4.83
N ALA A 116 -13.49 8.91 -4.79
CA ALA A 116 -12.85 9.93 -3.96
C ALA A 116 -12.87 9.55 -2.47
N ALA A 117 -13.96 8.91 -1.99
CA ALA A 117 -14.03 8.40 -0.62
C ALA A 117 -13.03 7.27 -0.34
N ILE A 118 -12.70 6.44 -1.32
CA ILE A 118 -11.63 5.42 -1.18
C ILE A 118 -10.26 6.07 -1.25
N GLU A 119 -10.05 7.02 -2.15
CA GLU A 119 -8.74 7.65 -2.40
C GLU A 119 -8.19 8.46 -1.20
N VAL A 120 -8.97 8.64 -0.13
CA VAL A 120 -8.48 9.24 1.13
C VAL A 120 -7.75 8.25 2.05
N HIS A 121 -7.88 6.92 1.83
CA HIS A 121 -7.30 5.93 2.75
C HIS A 121 -5.78 6.05 2.96
N PRO A 122 -4.94 6.46 1.97
CA PRO A 122 -3.51 6.65 2.24
C PRO A 122 -3.25 7.81 3.22
N ILE A 123 -4.08 8.85 3.17
CA ILE A 123 -4.00 9.99 4.09
C ILE A 123 -4.36 9.51 5.49
N VAL A 124 -5.54 8.91 5.65
CA VAL A 124 -6.02 8.41 6.94
C VAL A 124 -5.06 7.38 7.52
N GLY A 125 -4.58 6.42 6.70
CA GLY A 125 -3.60 5.43 7.14
C GLY A 125 -2.29 6.05 7.60
N SER A 126 -1.80 7.04 6.89
CA SER A 126 -0.59 7.79 7.28
C SER A 126 -0.79 8.54 8.60
N GLU A 127 -1.91 9.20 8.80
CA GLU A 127 -2.23 9.91 10.04
C GLU A 127 -2.30 8.96 11.23
N LEU A 128 -3.02 7.82 11.08
CA LEU A 128 -3.08 6.77 12.10
C LEU A 128 -1.69 6.27 12.50
N LEU A 129 -0.82 6.03 11.53
CA LEU A 129 0.53 5.55 11.78
C LEU A 129 1.44 6.63 12.39
N ASN A 130 1.25 7.90 12.04
CA ASN A 130 2.00 9.02 12.63
C ASN A 130 1.70 9.24 14.11
N ALA A 131 0.55 8.79 14.61
CA ALA A 131 0.21 8.86 16.02
C ALA A 131 1.16 8.00 16.92
N PHE A 132 1.86 7.03 16.33
CA PHE A 132 2.76 6.15 17.06
C PHE A 132 4.21 6.37 16.64
N PRO A 133 5.14 6.73 17.56
CA PRO A 133 6.53 6.99 17.23
C PRO A 133 7.22 5.88 16.44
N ALA A 134 6.90 4.61 16.75
CA ALA A 134 7.50 3.44 16.11
C ALA A 134 7.11 3.25 14.64
N THR A 135 6.03 3.89 14.17
CA THR A 135 5.50 3.72 12.81
C THR A 135 5.62 4.97 11.93
N LYS A 136 6.21 6.07 12.44
CA LYS A 136 6.36 7.33 11.68
C LYS A 136 7.07 7.15 10.34
N ASP A 137 8.10 6.33 10.28
CA ASP A 137 8.83 6.07 9.03
C ASP A 137 8.00 5.28 8.02
N VAL A 138 7.08 4.46 8.52
CA VAL A 138 6.13 3.67 7.72
C VAL A 138 5.01 4.55 7.17
N ALA A 139 4.52 5.51 7.98
CA ALA A 139 3.43 6.41 7.63
C ALA A 139 3.65 7.14 6.30
N ARG A 140 4.87 7.64 6.08
CA ARG A 140 5.25 8.35 4.84
C ARG A 140 5.21 7.43 3.61
N ILE A 141 5.54 6.16 3.77
CA ILE A 141 5.47 5.17 2.69
C ILE A 141 4.01 4.86 2.38
N VAL A 142 3.20 4.63 3.43
CA VAL A 142 1.75 4.39 3.30
C VAL A 142 1.05 5.57 2.64
N LEU A 143 1.39 6.82 2.99
CA LEU A 143 0.85 8.01 2.32
C LEU A 143 1.06 8.00 0.80
N SER A 144 2.14 7.36 0.32
CA SER A 144 2.59 7.49 -1.07
C SER A 144 2.40 6.22 -1.91
N HIS A 145 1.74 5.17 -1.40
CA HIS A 145 1.71 3.88 -2.09
C HIS A 145 0.83 3.85 -3.35
N HIS A 146 -0.06 4.81 -3.51
CA HIS A 146 -0.84 5.02 -4.72
C HIS A 146 -0.32 6.16 -5.62
N GLU A 147 0.84 6.72 -5.29
CA GLU A 147 1.52 7.61 -6.21
C GLU A 147 2.04 6.83 -7.42
N ARG A 148 1.97 7.45 -8.60
CA ARG A 148 2.42 6.87 -9.86
C ARG A 148 3.72 7.53 -10.30
N HIS A 149 4.57 6.77 -10.97
CA HIS A 149 5.85 7.29 -11.46
C HIS A 149 5.66 8.49 -12.42
N ASP A 150 4.57 8.52 -13.17
CA ASP A 150 4.19 9.59 -14.11
C ASP A 150 3.52 10.80 -13.43
N GLY A 151 3.35 10.82 -12.11
CA GLY A 151 2.72 11.91 -11.35
C GLY A 151 1.19 11.95 -11.44
N LYS A 152 0.55 10.94 -12.03
CA LYS A 152 -0.92 10.85 -12.15
C LYS A 152 -1.56 10.06 -11.01
N GLY A 153 -0.81 9.79 -9.95
CA GLY A 153 -1.27 9.10 -8.75
C GLY A 153 -1.90 10.04 -7.73
N TYR A 154 -2.17 9.50 -6.57
CA TYR A 154 -2.75 10.22 -5.45
C TYR A 154 -2.08 9.80 -4.13
N PRO A 155 -2.21 10.58 -3.03
CA PRO A 155 -3.02 11.78 -2.88
C PRO A 155 -2.32 13.08 -3.29
N ARG A 156 -1.01 13.09 -3.52
CA ARG A 156 -0.21 14.31 -3.71
C ARG A 156 0.23 14.55 -5.15
N GLY A 157 0.08 13.55 -6.03
CA GLY A 157 0.55 13.62 -7.42
C GLY A 157 2.08 13.68 -7.54
N LEU A 158 2.79 13.02 -6.64
CA LEU A 158 4.25 12.94 -6.69
C LEU A 158 4.70 12.14 -7.92
N ALA A 159 5.84 12.54 -8.52
CA ALA A 159 6.38 11.89 -9.69
C ALA A 159 7.81 11.36 -9.48
N GLY A 160 8.14 10.29 -10.18
CA GLY A 160 9.51 9.79 -10.29
C GLY A 160 10.15 9.48 -8.94
N ARG A 161 11.36 10.04 -8.73
CA ARG A 161 12.17 9.77 -7.53
C ARG A 161 11.74 10.54 -6.28
N ILE A 162 10.81 11.48 -6.39
CA ILE A 162 10.23 12.18 -5.24
C ILE A 162 9.37 11.21 -4.42
N ILE A 163 8.77 10.21 -5.08
CA ILE A 163 8.07 9.12 -4.39
C ILE A 163 9.10 8.27 -3.62
N PRO A 164 8.91 7.99 -2.32
CA PRO A 164 9.77 7.06 -1.58
C PRO A 164 9.97 5.74 -2.33
N VAL A 165 11.21 5.23 -2.40
CA VAL A 165 11.46 3.98 -3.17
C VAL A 165 10.68 2.80 -2.61
N GLU A 166 10.46 2.76 -1.30
CA GLU A 166 9.66 1.75 -0.61
C GLU A 166 8.19 1.80 -1.09
N ALA A 167 7.63 2.98 -1.30
CA ALA A 167 6.28 3.15 -1.84
C ALA A 167 6.19 2.71 -3.31
N ARG A 168 7.24 2.99 -4.11
CA ARG A 168 7.33 2.50 -5.51
C ARG A 168 7.41 0.98 -5.58
N ILE A 169 8.11 0.35 -4.64
CA ILE A 169 8.18 -1.12 -4.51
C ILE A 169 6.80 -1.67 -4.13
N LEU A 170 6.17 -1.08 -3.12
CA LEU A 170 4.86 -1.47 -2.65
C LEU A 170 3.81 -1.39 -3.77
N ALA A 171 3.79 -0.33 -4.58
CA ALA A 171 2.87 -0.17 -5.70
C ALA A 171 2.97 -1.33 -6.73
N VAL A 172 4.18 -1.81 -7.03
CA VAL A 172 4.39 -2.96 -7.93
C VAL A 172 3.94 -4.26 -7.27
N ALA A 173 4.28 -4.47 -6.00
CA ALA A 173 3.94 -5.69 -5.26
C ALA A 173 2.42 -5.81 -5.09
N ASP A 174 1.73 -4.73 -4.76
CA ASP A 174 0.28 -4.69 -4.64
C ASP A 174 -0.41 -4.98 -5.98
N ALA A 175 0.03 -4.34 -7.06
CA ALA A 175 -0.51 -4.59 -8.39
C ALA A 175 -0.32 -6.06 -8.82
N LEU A 176 0.85 -6.65 -8.56
CA LEU A 176 1.13 -8.05 -8.89
C LEU A 176 0.23 -9.00 -8.10
N ASP A 177 0.10 -8.80 -6.78
CA ASP A 177 -0.81 -9.61 -5.95
C ASP A 177 -2.27 -9.42 -6.40
N ALA A 178 -2.68 -8.18 -6.69
CA ALA A 178 -4.03 -7.90 -7.17
C ALA A 178 -4.38 -8.60 -8.48
N MET A 179 -3.42 -8.77 -9.38
CA MET A 179 -3.61 -9.46 -10.67
C MET A 179 -3.59 -10.98 -10.54
N THR A 180 -2.78 -11.52 -9.65
CA THR A 180 -2.55 -12.96 -9.53
C THR A 180 -3.37 -13.64 -8.45
N SER A 181 -4.12 -12.88 -7.64
CA SER A 181 -5.02 -13.39 -6.60
C SER A 181 -6.48 -13.37 -7.05
N LYS A 182 -7.26 -14.37 -6.59
CA LYS A 182 -8.71 -14.43 -6.84
C LYS A 182 -9.40 -13.25 -6.16
N ARG A 183 -10.23 -12.53 -6.92
CA ARG A 183 -11.09 -11.45 -6.41
C ARG A 183 -12.55 -11.75 -6.74
N PRO A 184 -13.53 -11.19 -5.99
CA PRO A 184 -14.96 -11.50 -6.20
C PRO A 184 -15.45 -11.26 -7.63
N TYR A 185 -14.80 -10.38 -8.37
CA TYR A 185 -15.24 -9.93 -9.70
C TYR A 185 -14.24 -10.24 -10.82
N ARG A 186 -13.14 -10.96 -10.52
CA ARG A 186 -12.10 -11.25 -11.51
C ARG A 186 -11.32 -12.49 -11.11
N ASP A 187 -11.19 -13.41 -12.07
CA ASP A 187 -10.27 -14.54 -11.95
C ASP A 187 -8.80 -14.07 -12.00
N PRO A 188 -7.90 -14.76 -11.29
CA PRO A 188 -6.48 -14.45 -11.32
C PRO A 188 -5.91 -14.72 -12.72
N ILE A 189 -5.03 -13.81 -13.16
CA ILE A 189 -4.21 -14.07 -14.35
C ILE A 189 -2.92 -14.77 -13.96
N GLN A 190 -2.31 -15.47 -14.92
CA GLN A 190 -1.04 -16.14 -14.69
C GLN A 190 0.10 -15.14 -14.44
N VAL A 191 1.08 -15.50 -13.62
CA VAL A 191 2.21 -14.63 -13.25
C VAL A 191 2.93 -14.05 -14.47
N PRO A 192 3.23 -14.80 -15.56
CA PRO A 192 3.85 -14.20 -16.74
C PRO A 192 3.04 -13.07 -17.35
N ALA A 193 1.73 -13.22 -17.48
CA ALA A 193 0.85 -12.18 -18.02
C ALA A 193 0.78 -10.94 -17.10
N ALA A 194 0.83 -11.13 -15.78
CA ALA A 194 0.92 -10.04 -14.83
C ALA A 194 2.25 -9.28 -14.91
N LEU A 195 3.35 -9.99 -15.12
CA LEU A 195 4.66 -9.37 -15.34
C LEU A 195 4.73 -8.58 -16.66
N ASP A 196 4.09 -9.06 -17.71
CA ASP A 196 3.98 -8.34 -18.98
C ASP A 196 3.18 -7.03 -18.82
N GLU A 197 2.11 -7.05 -18.01
CA GLU A 197 1.35 -5.84 -17.67
C GLU A 197 2.20 -4.84 -16.89
N ILE A 198 2.92 -5.29 -15.87
CA ILE A 198 3.84 -4.45 -15.09
C ILE A 198 4.93 -3.86 -16.00
N ALA A 199 5.47 -4.64 -16.94
CA ALA A 199 6.47 -4.17 -17.88
C ALA A 199 5.92 -3.08 -18.82
N ARG A 200 4.68 -3.20 -19.30
CA ARG A 200 4.00 -2.19 -20.14
C ARG A 200 3.78 -0.87 -19.42
N GLU A 201 3.56 -0.91 -18.12
CA GLU A 201 3.35 0.27 -17.29
C GLU A 201 4.66 0.84 -16.71
N SER A 202 5.82 0.30 -17.10
CA SER A 202 7.14 0.81 -16.72
C SER A 202 7.35 2.25 -17.22
N GLY A 203 7.79 3.14 -16.34
CA GLY A 203 7.95 4.57 -16.62
C GLY A 203 6.64 5.36 -16.60
N ARG A 204 5.50 4.70 -16.50
CA ARG A 204 4.17 5.30 -16.36
C ARG A 204 3.65 5.12 -14.94
N GLN A 205 3.01 4.01 -14.65
CA GLN A 205 2.55 3.70 -13.30
C GLN A 205 3.73 3.35 -12.40
N PHE A 206 4.65 2.53 -12.88
CA PHE A 206 5.71 1.92 -12.07
C PHE A 206 7.10 2.48 -12.37
N ASP A 207 7.96 2.54 -11.34
CA ASP A 207 9.38 2.88 -11.50
C ASP A 207 10.10 1.81 -12.34
N PRO A 208 10.75 2.18 -13.46
CA PRO A 208 11.49 1.23 -14.30
C PRO A 208 12.51 0.38 -13.54
N ARG A 209 13.15 0.92 -12.51
CA ARG A 209 14.15 0.18 -11.72
C ARG A 209 13.50 -0.89 -10.84
N VAL A 210 12.31 -0.61 -10.29
CA VAL A 210 11.54 -1.60 -9.53
C VAL A 210 11.04 -2.68 -10.46
N VAL A 211 10.52 -2.30 -11.63
CA VAL A 211 10.06 -3.25 -12.65
C VAL A 211 11.19 -4.18 -13.09
N ALA A 212 12.39 -3.64 -13.37
CA ALA A 212 13.54 -4.44 -13.74
C ALA A 212 13.90 -5.46 -12.65
N ALA A 213 13.97 -5.04 -11.39
CA ALA A 213 14.27 -5.93 -10.26
C ALA A 213 13.24 -7.05 -10.09
N VAL A 214 11.94 -6.76 -10.29
CA VAL A 214 10.86 -7.76 -10.21
C VAL A 214 10.98 -8.77 -11.34
N ILE A 215 11.17 -8.30 -12.58
CA ILE A 215 11.29 -9.18 -13.75
C ILE A 215 12.52 -10.08 -13.63
N GLU A 216 13.66 -9.53 -13.22
CA GLU A 216 14.89 -10.31 -13.02
C GLU A 216 14.69 -11.39 -11.94
N ARG A 217 14.07 -11.03 -10.81
CA ARG A 217 13.84 -11.93 -9.68
C ARG A 217 12.84 -13.04 -9.96
N LEU A 218 11.78 -12.76 -10.73
CA LEU A 218 10.67 -13.70 -10.99
C LEU A 218 10.82 -14.45 -12.33
N LYS A 219 11.70 -14.03 -13.23
CA LYS A 219 12.05 -14.79 -14.45
C LYS A 219 12.97 -15.97 -14.18
N ILE A 220 13.50 -16.09 -12.96
CA ILE A 220 14.36 -17.21 -12.59
C ILE A 220 13.47 -18.38 -12.16
N LYS A 221 12.99 -19.11 -13.11
CA LYS A 221 12.74 -20.55 -13.36
C LYS A 221 11.42 -20.86 -13.97
#